data_86885342b9a2b3a6413d49724d94bcdc
#
_entry.id   86885342b9a2b3a6413d49724d94bcdc
#
_cell.length_a   1.000
_cell.length_b   1.000
_cell.length_c   1.000
_cell.angle_alpha   90.00
_cell.angle_beta   90.00
_cell.angle_gamma   90.00
#
_symmetry.space_group_name_H-M   'P 1'
#
loop_
_entity.id
_entity.type
_entity.pdbx_description
1 polymer ?
#
loop_
_entity_poly.entity_id
_entity_poly.type
_entity_poly.pdbx_seq_one_letter_code
_entity_poly.pdbx_strand_id
1 'polypeptide(L)'
;MHIQWYATVGRGDMFVDGIVRMAAPAALDYGATRYAVHRSRDDQYRILQQIWFDSKDDWYRYWEGPEMREFRARFSGKYQVPITYVWHDEYAAEELPREADDQPSAPEPVPAAGR
;
A
#
# COMPACT_ATOMS: atom_id res chain seq x y z
N MET A 1 -8.59 1.97 4.39
CA MET A 1 -7.57 1.86 5.45
C MET A 1 -6.25 2.39 4.92
N HIS A 2 -5.61 3.24 5.69
CA HIS A 2 -4.30 3.77 5.36
C HIS A 2 -3.30 3.23 6.38
N ILE A 3 -2.30 2.49 5.90
CA ILE A 3 -1.22 1.99 6.75
C ILE A 3 0.03 2.78 6.39
N GLN A 4 0.56 3.50 7.37
CA GLN A 4 1.79 4.26 7.18
C GLN A 4 2.96 3.42 7.70
N TRP A 5 3.75 2.92 6.78
CA TRP A 5 4.94 2.14 7.10
C TRP A 5 6.17 3.04 7.06
N TYR A 6 7.11 2.75 7.95
CA TYR A 6 8.43 3.36 7.90
C TYR A 6 9.48 2.24 7.89
N ALA A 7 10.21 2.14 6.79
CA ALA A 7 11.30 1.15 6.72
C ALA A 7 12.45 1.60 7.60
N THR A 8 13.22 0.63 8.11
CA THR A 8 14.44 0.96 8.82
C THR A 8 15.55 1.33 7.84
N VAL A 9 16.59 1.99 8.36
CA VAL A 9 17.66 2.53 7.53
C VAL A 9 18.28 1.43 6.66
N GLY A 10 18.41 1.71 5.38
CA GLY A 10 18.98 0.77 4.42
C GLY A 10 18.01 -0.30 3.94
N ARG A 11 16.75 -0.29 4.40
CA ARG A 11 15.77 -1.34 4.07
C ARG A 11 14.63 -0.85 3.20
N GLY A 12 14.69 0.40 2.71
CA GLY A 12 13.57 0.99 1.98
C GLY A 12 13.16 0.20 0.75
N ASP A 13 14.13 -0.14 -0.10
CA ASP A 13 13.82 -0.82 -1.35
C ASP A 13 13.28 -2.22 -1.11
N MET A 14 13.92 -2.99 -0.22
CA MET A 14 13.46 -4.35 0.02
C MET A 14 12.11 -4.38 0.72
N PHE A 15 11.82 -3.36 1.54
CA PHE A 15 10.58 -3.34 2.27
C PHE A 15 9.41 -2.95 1.37
N VAL A 16 9.59 -1.94 0.50
CA VAL A 16 8.52 -1.59 -0.43
C VAL A 16 8.25 -2.75 -1.38
N ASP A 17 9.28 -3.47 -1.80
CA ASP A 17 9.11 -4.65 -2.64
C ASP A 17 8.27 -5.72 -1.91
N GLY A 18 8.54 -5.94 -0.63
CA GLY A 18 7.77 -6.88 0.17
C GLY A 18 6.30 -6.49 0.27
N ILE A 19 6.03 -5.20 0.47
CA ILE A 19 4.64 -4.75 0.52
C ILE A 19 3.94 -5.00 -0.81
N VAL A 20 4.59 -4.66 -1.90
CA VAL A 20 4.00 -4.79 -3.24
C VAL A 20 3.75 -6.25 -3.61
N ARG A 21 4.66 -7.15 -3.22
CA ARG A 21 4.56 -8.56 -3.61
C ARG A 21 3.74 -9.40 -2.65
N MET A 22 3.69 -9.04 -1.38
CA MET A 22 3.08 -9.88 -0.37
C MET A 22 1.91 -9.21 0.34
N ALA A 23 2.18 -8.11 1.03
CA ALA A 23 1.18 -7.51 1.91
C ALA A 23 -0.02 -6.96 1.15
N ALA A 24 0.24 -6.21 0.08
CA ALA A 24 -0.85 -5.54 -0.63
C ALA A 24 -1.75 -6.52 -1.38
N PRO A 25 -1.22 -7.45 -2.19
CA PRO A 25 -2.11 -8.36 -2.92
C PRO A 25 -2.96 -9.25 -2.02
N ALA A 26 -2.46 -9.61 -0.85
CA ALA A 26 -3.20 -10.47 0.06
C ALA A 26 -4.53 -9.86 0.49
N ALA A 27 -4.64 -8.52 0.46
CA ALA A 27 -5.88 -7.86 0.86
C ALA A 27 -7.06 -8.25 -0.01
N LEU A 28 -6.81 -8.56 -1.29
CA LEU A 28 -7.88 -8.94 -2.20
C LEU A 28 -8.57 -10.24 -1.79
N ASP A 29 -7.86 -11.11 -1.09
CA ASP A 29 -8.43 -12.37 -0.60
C ASP A 29 -9.32 -12.15 0.64
N TYR A 30 -9.35 -10.95 1.17
CA TYR A 30 -10.11 -10.61 2.37
C TYR A 30 -11.19 -9.57 2.09
N GLY A 31 -11.59 -9.43 0.84
CA GLY A 31 -12.70 -8.56 0.50
C GLY A 31 -12.30 -7.15 0.11
N ALA A 32 -11.02 -6.87 -0.02
CA ALA A 32 -10.61 -5.57 -0.54
C ALA A 32 -11.02 -5.45 -2.00
N THR A 33 -11.54 -4.28 -2.37
CA THR A 33 -11.92 -4.01 -3.75
C THR A 33 -10.80 -3.34 -4.53
N ARG A 34 -9.83 -2.78 -3.82
CA ARG A 34 -8.73 -2.06 -4.44
C ARG A 34 -7.61 -1.88 -3.43
N TYR A 35 -6.38 -1.76 -3.89
CA TYR A 35 -5.28 -1.30 -3.06
C TYR A 35 -4.34 -0.41 -3.87
N ALA A 36 -3.54 0.38 -3.17
CA ALA A 36 -2.51 1.18 -3.78
C ALA A 36 -1.33 1.29 -2.81
N VAL A 37 -0.13 1.32 -3.35
CA VAL A 37 1.08 1.48 -2.55
C VAL A 37 1.82 2.70 -3.09
N HIS A 38 2.12 3.64 -2.20
CA HIS A 38 2.83 4.85 -2.55
C HIS A 38 4.07 4.99 -1.70
N ARG A 39 5.14 5.46 -2.30
CA ARG A 39 6.38 5.74 -1.60
C ARG A 39 6.63 7.23 -1.67
N SER A 40 6.98 7.85 -0.54
CA SER A 40 7.24 9.27 -0.50
C SER A 40 8.44 9.61 -1.38
N ARG A 41 8.33 10.70 -2.14
CA ARG A 41 9.46 11.20 -2.92
C ARG A 41 10.49 11.89 -2.04
N ASP A 42 10.03 12.43 -0.91
CA ASP A 42 10.89 13.21 -0.02
C ASP A 42 11.56 12.33 1.03
N ASP A 43 11.00 11.14 1.30
CA ASP A 43 11.51 10.24 2.32
C ASP A 43 11.33 8.80 1.82
N GLN A 44 12.41 8.22 1.34
CA GLN A 44 12.37 6.89 0.73
C GLN A 44 11.99 5.78 1.70
N TYR A 45 11.96 6.07 3.00
CA TYR A 45 11.59 5.09 4.03
C TYR A 45 10.12 5.16 4.37
N ARG A 46 9.40 6.14 3.85
CA ARG A 46 7.99 6.35 4.16
C ARG A 46 7.12 5.76 3.05
N ILE A 47 6.33 4.76 3.40
CA ILE A 47 5.53 4.01 2.42
C ILE A 47 4.10 3.99 2.90
N LEU A 48 3.17 4.39 2.04
CA LEU A 48 1.75 4.39 2.35
C LEU A 48 1.07 3.24 1.61
N GLN A 49 0.44 2.35 2.36
CA GLN A 49 -0.37 1.28 1.81
C GLN A 49 -1.83 1.64 2.03
N GLN A 50 -2.58 1.80 0.95
CA GLN A 50 -4.00 2.10 1.00
C GLN A 50 -4.78 0.87 0.58
N ILE A 51 -5.86 0.59 1.30
CA ILE A 51 -6.71 -0.56 1.00
C ILE A 51 -8.16 -0.13 1.13
N TRP A 52 -8.97 -0.50 0.15
CA TRP A 52 -10.39 -0.21 0.14
C TRP A 52 -11.15 -1.47 0.51
N PHE A 53 -11.68 -1.51 1.74
CA PHE A 53 -12.53 -2.57 2.25
C PHE A 53 -13.95 -2.03 2.38
N ASP A 54 -14.94 -2.90 2.18
CA ASP A 54 -16.33 -2.52 2.39
C ASP A 54 -16.69 -2.48 3.86
N SER A 55 -16.01 -3.26 4.70
CA SER A 55 -16.29 -3.30 6.12
C SER A 55 -15.01 -3.34 6.92
N LYS A 56 -15.11 -2.83 8.15
CA LYS A 56 -13.97 -2.85 9.05
C LYS A 56 -13.65 -4.26 9.53
N ASP A 57 -14.64 -5.16 9.52
CA ASP A 57 -14.39 -6.55 9.85
C ASP A 57 -13.45 -7.20 8.85
N ASP A 58 -13.58 -6.87 7.57
CA ASP A 58 -12.68 -7.39 6.55
C ASP A 58 -11.26 -6.92 6.80
N TRP A 59 -11.08 -5.66 7.22
CA TRP A 59 -9.78 -5.15 7.60
C TRP A 59 -9.16 -5.98 8.72
N TYR A 60 -9.93 -6.26 9.79
CA TYR A 60 -9.40 -7.03 10.91
C TYR A 60 -9.02 -8.44 10.48
N ARG A 61 -9.85 -9.08 9.64
CA ARG A 61 -9.54 -10.42 9.16
C ARG A 61 -8.25 -10.44 8.34
N TYR A 62 -8.06 -9.41 7.52
CA TYR A 62 -6.83 -9.25 6.76
C TYR A 62 -5.63 -9.06 7.67
N TRP A 63 -5.72 -8.09 8.58
CA TRP A 63 -4.59 -7.70 9.41
C TRP A 63 -4.19 -8.83 10.37
N GLU A 64 -5.16 -9.52 10.93
CA GLU A 64 -4.91 -10.62 11.86
C GLU A 64 -4.78 -11.98 11.18
N GLY A 65 -4.92 -12.02 9.87
CA GLY A 65 -4.85 -13.26 9.10
C GLY A 65 -3.42 -13.78 8.97
N PRO A 66 -3.30 -15.02 8.50
CA PRO A 66 -1.98 -15.66 8.44
C PRO A 66 -1.01 -14.95 7.50
N GLU A 67 -1.50 -14.38 6.41
CA GLU A 67 -0.60 -13.73 5.45
C GLU A 67 0.08 -12.51 6.06
N MET A 68 -0.68 -11.67 6.76
CA MET A 68 -0.11 -10.48 7.37
C MET A 68 0.68 -10.79 8.62
N ARG A 69 0.33 -11.85 9.33
CA ARG A 69 1.16 -12.31 10.45
C ARG A 69 2.51 -12.78 9.94
N GLU A 70 2.51 -13.55 8.86
CA GLU A 70 3.74 -14.01 8.27
C GLU A 70 4.56 -12.85 7.72
N PHE A 71 3.90 -11.90 7.07
CA PHE A 71 4.59 -10.72 6.56
C PHE A 71 5.29 -9.97 7.66
N ARG A 72 4.57 -9.69 8.76
CA ARG A 72 5.17 -8.95 9.88
C ARG A 72 6.33 -9.72 10.52
N ALA A 73 6.19 -11.04 10.62
CA ALA A 73 7.26 -11.85 11.17
C ALA A 73 8.49 -11.87 10.27
N ARG A 74 8.24 -12.02 8.97
CA ARG A 74 9.32 -12.11 7.99
C ARG A 74 10.12 -10.82 7.88
N PHE A 75 9.43 -9.69 7.98
CA PHE A 75 10.07 -8.38 7.85
C PHE A 75 10.31 -7.71 9.21
N SER A 76 10.25 -8.47 10.29
CA SER A 76 10.53 -7.95 11.62
C SER A 76 11.92 -7.32 11.63
N GLY A 77 12.02 -6.12 12.19
CA GLY A 77 13.28 -5.37 12.19
C GLY A 77 13.54 -4.57 10.92
N LYS A 78 12.74 -4.78 9.87
CA LYS A 78 12.88 -4.05 8.61
C LYS A 78 11.96 -2.84 8.56
N TYR A 79 11.04 -2.73 9.49
CA TYR A 79 10.14 -1.59 9.59
C TYR A 79 10.09 -1.13 11.05
N GLN A 80 9.71 0.14 11.23
CA GLN A 80 9.65 0.75 12.56
C GLN A 80 8.30 0.46 13.21
N VAL A 81 8.31 0.33 14.52
CA VAL A 81 7.10 0.17 15.32
C VAL A 81 6.95 1.38 16.23
N PRO A 82 5.72 1.74 16.60
CA PRO A 82 4.46 1.08 16.25
C PRO A 82 4.05 1.36 14.81
N ILE A 83 3.32 0.40 14.23
CA ILE A 83 2.75 0.58 12.90
C ILE A 83 1.54 1.49 13.04
N THR A 84 1.46 2.51 12.22
CA THR A 84 0.35 3.46 12.26
C THR A 84 -0.65 3.12 11.16
N TYR A 85 -1.90 2.90 11.53
CA TYR A 85 -2.96 2.69 10.55
C TYR A 85 -4.21 3.44 10.98
N VAL A 86 -4.94 3.98 9.97
CA VAL A 86 -6.11 4.81 10.23
C VAL A 86 -7.20 4.41 9.24
N TRP A 87 -8.39 4.16 9.77
CA TRP A 87 -9.57 3.88 8.97
C TRP A 87 -10.22 5.21 8.57
N HIS A 88 -10.48 5.36 7.28
CA HIS A 88 -11.11 6.56 6.75
C HIS A 88 -12.39 6.23 6.02
N ASP A 89 -13.39 7.09 6.15
CA ASP A 89 -14.55 7.07 5.27
C ASP A 89 -14.28 8.03 4.12
N GLU A 90 -14.67 7.62 2.93
CA GLU A 90 -14.48 8.46 1.76
C GLU A 90 -15.72 9.33 1.57
N TYR A 91 -15.55 10.64 1.69
CA TYR A 91 -16.67 11.57 1.55
C TYR A 91 -16.79 12.12 0.14
N ALA A 92 -15.72 12.10 -0.63
CA ALA A 92 -15.78 12.59 -2.00
C ALA A 92 -14.61 12.03 -2.77
N ALA A 93 -14.86 11.68 -4.02
CA ALA A 93 -13.83 11.25 -4.94
C ALA A 93 -14.32 11.56 -6.33
N GLU A 94 -13.41 11.96 -7.18
CA GLU A 94 -13.75 12.28 -8.56
C GLU A 94 -12.54 12.00 -9.41
N GLU A 95 -12.78 11.48 -10.59
CA GLU A 95 -11.72 11.17 -11.52
C GLU A 95 -12.13 11.68 -12.90
N LEU A 96 -11.25 12.49 -13.49
CA LEU A 96 -11.50 12.98 -14.84
C LEU A 96 -11.04 11.93 -15.83
N PRO A 97 -11.84 11.65 -16.86
CA PRO A 97 -11.40 10.71 -17.89
C PRO A 97 -10.19 11.26 -18.63
N ARG A 98 -9.25 10.40 -18.93
CA ARG A 98 -8.10 10.75 -19.74
C ARG A 98 -8.45 10.48 -21.19
N GLU A 99 -7.84 11.24 -22.07
CA GLU A 99 -7.98 10.97 -23.48
C GLU A 99 -7.27 9.67 -23.83
N ALA A 100 -7.76 9.02 -24.87
CA ALA A 100 -7.23 7.71 -25.25
C ALA A 100 -5.73 7.71 -25.48
N ASP A 101 -5.21 8.78 -26.04
CA ASP A 101 -3.80 8.89 -26.33
C ASP A 101 -2.95 9.17 -25.11
N ASP A 102 -3.56 9.44 -24.00
CA ASP A 102 -2.84 9.63 -22.75
C ASP A 102 -2.42 8.32 -22.11
N GLN A 103 -2.77 7.30 -22.73
CA GLN A 103 -2.50 6.00 -22.14
C GLN A 103 -1.06 5.73 -21.97
N PRO A 104 -0.87 5.66 -21.91
CA PRO A 104 0.08 5.21 -21.73
C PRO A 104 0.79 4.82 -21.48
N SER A 105 0.86 4.90 -21.81
CA SER A 105 1.38 4.59 -21.86
C SER A 105 2.15 4.47 -21.19
N ALA A 106 2.36 4.57 -21.24
CA ALA A 106 2.84 4.59 -20.83
C ALA A 106 3.56 4.55 -20.17
N PRO A 107 3.80 4.59 -20.07
CA PRO A 107 4.41 4.67 -19.47
C PRO A 107 5.17 4.92 -18.85
N GLU A 108 5.34 5.32 -18.69
CA GLU A 108 5.74 5.74 -18.32
C GLU A 108 6.36 5.70 -17.62
N PRO A 109 6.53 5.97 -17.56
CA PRO A 109 7.01 6.19 -16.99
C PRO A 109 7.43 6.31 -16.21
N VAL A 110 7.60 6.50 -16.10
CA VAL A 110 7.61 6.88 -15.56
C VAL A 110 7.83 6.89 -14.83
N PRO A 111 8.05 7.17 -14.62
CA PRO A 111 8.03 7.41 -14.12
C PRO A 111 7.86 7.54 -13.56
N ALA A 112 7.91 7.74 -13.57
CA ALA A 112 7.39 8.08 -13.25
C ALA A 112 6.88 8.31 -12.83
N ALA A 113 7.02 8.61 -12.86
CA ALA A 113 6.33 9.02 -12.70
C ALA A 113 5.86 9.29 -12.44
N GLY A 114 5.97 9.56 -12.34
CA GLY A 114 5.34 10.02 -12.39
C GLY A 114 4.99 10.24 -12.24
N ARG A 115 5.13 10.73 -12.25
CA ARG A 115 4.58 11.21 -12.45
C ARG A 115 4.23 11.48 -12.24
#